data_ffb4e9856c156aa6ad7da61c8beed5bb
#
_entry.id   ffb4e9856c156aa6ad7da61c8beed5bb
#
_cell.length_a   1.000
_cell.length_b   1.000
_cell.length_c   1.000
_cell.angle_alpha   90.00
_cell.angle_beta   90.00
_cell.angle_gamma   90.00
#
_symmetry.space_group_name_H-M   'P 1'
#
loop_
_entity.id
_entity.type
_entity.pdbx_description
1 polymer ?
#
loop_
_entity_poly.entity_id
_entity_poly.type
_entity_poly.pdbx_seq_one_letter_code
_entity_poly.pdbx_strand_id
1 'polypeptide(L)'
;MDKNYSYPLDLSWSTEELASVLSFFNDVEQAYEQKIQAEKLLQSYAVFKKVVPSKGEEKRLGREFETVSGYSLYRAVQEAKRKGKGMISLGK
;
A
#
# COMPACT_ATOMS: atom_id res chain seq x y z
N MET A 1 7.33 13.81 -10.33
CA MET A 1 6.72 14.60 -9.26
C MET A 1 7.24 14.16 -7.90
N ASP A 2 7.66 15.10 -7.12
CA ASP A 2 8.20 14.80 -5.80
C ASP A 2 7.11 14.55 -4.80
N LYS A 3 7.37 13.59 -3.93
CA LYS A 3 6.48 13.30 -2.84
C LYS A 3 7.10 13.86 -1.57
N ASN A 4 6.45 14.86 -1.01
CA ASN A 4 7.01 15.60 0.12
C ASN A 4 6.33 15.23 1.42
N TYR A 5 6.03 13.96 1.58
CA TYR A 5 5.43 13.50 2.83
C TYR A 5 6.22 12.32 3.39
N SER A 6 6.07 12.12 4.68
CA SER A 6 6.72 11.01 5.36
C SER A 6 5.76 9.85 5.47
N TYR A 7 6.22 8.66 5.11
CA TYR A 7 5.41 7.46 5.26
C TYR A 7 5.27 7.12 6.74
N PRO A 8 4.14 6.53 7.13
CA PRO A 8 3.95 6.08 8.51
C PRO A 8 4.74 4.78 8.74
N LEU A 9 5.95 4.91 9.22
CA LEU A 9 6.85 3.77 9.42
C LEU A 9 7.10 3.57 10.91
N ASP A 10 7.34 2.32 11.28
CA ASP A 10 7.65 1.95 12.66
C ASP A 10 9.14 1.66 12.71
N LEU A 11 9.85 2.40 13.55
CA LEU A 11 11.29 2.26 13.65
C LEU A 11 11.73 0.93 14.26
N SER A 12 10.80 0.20 14.85
CA SER A 12 11.12 -1.13 15.39
C SER A 12 11.19 -2.20 14.31
N TRP A 13 10.74 -1.89 13.10
CA TRP A 13 10.82 -2.84 12.00
C TRP A 13 12.26 -3.01 11.55
N SER A 14 12.61 -4.24 11.12
CA SER A 14 13.93 -4.47 10.53
C SER A 14 13.99 -3.78 9.17
N THR A 15 15.21 -3.72 8.62
CA THR A 15 15.40 -3.13 7.29
C THR A 15 14.56 -3.85 6.24
N GLU A 16 14.49 -5.17 6.32
CA GLU A 16 13.68 -5.95 5.36
C GLU A 16 12.21 -5.67 5.55
N GLU A 17 11.76 -5.54 6.80
CA GLU A 17 10.36 -5.23 7.06
C GLU A 17 10.00 -3.85 6.55
N LEU A 18 10.89 -2.88 6.77
CA LEU A 18 10.67 -1.53 6.23
C LEU A 18 10.56 -1.56 4.71
N ALA A 19 11.45 -2.30 4.06
CA ALA A 19 11.42 -2.37 2.60
C ALA A 19 10.11 -2.98 2.10
N SER A 20 9.60 -3.98 2.81
CA SER A 20 8.34 -4.62 2.42
C SER A 20 7.17 -3.66 2.55
N VAL A 21 7.14 -2.89 3.64
CA VAL A 21 6.05 -1.93 3.84
C VAL A 21 6.13 -0.81 2.82
N LEU A 22 7.34 -0.31 2.56
CA LEU A 22 7.51 0.75 1.55
C LEU A 22 7.12 0.27 0.17
N SER A 23 7.46 -0.97 -0.16
CA SER A 23 7.10 -1.53 -1.47
C SER A 23 5.58 -1.56 -1.63
N PHE A 24 4.84 -1.94 -0.59
CA PHE A 24 3.39 -1.94 -0.66
C PHE A 24 2.86 -0.51 -0.82
N PHE A 25 3.37 0.44 -0.03
CA PHE A 25 2.92 1.82 -0.16
C PHE A 25 3.18 2.34 -1.57
N ASN A 26 4.35 2.05 -2.13
CA ASN A 26 4.67 2.48 -3.49
C ASN A 26 3.73 1.87 -4.51
N ASP A 27 3.36 0.62 -4.32
CA ASP A 27 2.43 -0.04 -5.24
C ASP A 27 1.05 0.59 -5.17
N VAL A 28 0.61 0.99 -3.97
CA VAL A 28 -0.66 1.70 -3.84
C VAL A 28 -0.59 3.04 -4.57
N GLU A 29 0.52 3.77 -4.39
CA GLU A 29 0.69 5.03 -5.10
C GLU A 29 0.63 4.83 -6.61
N GLN A 30 1.27 3.77 -7.09
CA GLN A 30 1.25 3.49 -8.52
C GLN A 30 -0.16 3.20 -9.01
N ALA A 31 -0.96 2.51 -8.20
CA ALA A 31 -2.35 2.22 -8.57
C ALA A 31 -3.16 3.50 -8.73
N TYR A 32 -2.85 4.51 -7.94
CA TYR A 32 -3.56 5.78 -8.01
C TYR A 32 -2.99 6.73 -9.07
N GLU A 33 -1.69 6.72 -9.23
CA GLU A 33 -1.04 7.72 -10.09
C GLU A 33 -0.83 7.23 -11.51
N GLN A 34 -0.79 5.93 -11.69
CA GLN A 34 -0.60 5.31 -13.00
C GLN A 34 -1.54 4.13 -13.11
N LYS A 35 -0.98 2.96 -13.18
CA LYS A 35 -1.73 1.70 -13.07
C LYS A 35 -0.76 0.61 -12.67
N ILE A 36 -1.29 -0.48 -12.14
CA ILE A 36 -0.48 -1.58 -11.65
C ILE A 36 -1.26 -2.87 -11.86
N GLN A 37 -0.52 -3.95 -12.03
CA GLN A 37 -1.16 -5.26 -12.12
C GLN A 37 -1.76 -5.63 -10.76
N ALA A 38 -3.00 -6.11 -10.79
CA ALA A 38 -3.71 -6.48 -9.57
C ALA A 38 -2.91 -7.52 -8.78
N GLU A 39 -2.33 -8.49 -9.49
CA GLU A 39 -1.57 -9.55 -8.83
C GLU A 39 -0.35 -8.99 -8.11
N LYS A 40 0.32 -8.01 -8.72
CA LYS A 40 1.49 -7.41 -8.07
C LYS A 40 1.11 -6.70 -6.79
N LEU A 41 0.03 -5.94 -6.82
CA LEU A 41 -0.42 -5.25 -5.61
C LEU A 41 -0.78 -6.24 -4.53
N LEU A 42 -1.47 -7.33 -4.90
CA LEU A 42 -1.86 -8.32 -3.91
C LEU A 42 -0.66 -9.05 -3.33
N GLN A 43 0.39 -9.26 -4.12
CA GLN A 43 1.61 -9.87 -3.61
C GLN A 43 2.28 -8.97 -2.57
N SER A 44 2.42 -7.69 -2.87
CA SER A 44 3.04 -6.79 -1.90
C SER A 44 2.16 -6.61 -0.68
N TYR A 45 0.83 -6.67 -0.84
CA TYR A 45 -0.07 -6.63 0.30
C TYR A 45 0.15 -7.86 1.20
N ALA A 46 0.31 -9.04 0.61
CA ALA A 46 0.53 -10.26 1.39
C ALA A 46 1.80 -10.15 2.22
N VAL A 47 2.87 -9.60 1.63
CA VAL A 47 4.11 -9.41 2.36
C VAL A 47 3.94 -8.38 3.46
N PHE A 48 3.24 -7.28 3.15
CA PHE A 48 2.92 -6.26 4.15
C PHE A 48 2.19 -6.87 5.35
N LYS A 49 1.24 -7.77 5.10
CA LYS A 49 0.47 -8.38 6.18
C LYS A 49 1.32 -9.29 7.06
N LYS A 50 2.43 -9.80 6.56
CA LYS A 50 3.34 -10.56 7.41
C LYS A 50 4.05 -9.66 8.40
N VAL A 51 4.31 -8.42 8.01
CA VAL A 51 4.94 -7.43 8.90
C VAL A 51 3.90 -6.83 9.84
N VAL A 52 2.68 -6.60 9.36
CA VAL A 52 1.61 -5.94 10.10
C VAL A 52 0.38 -6.85 10.11
N PRO A 53 0.41 -7.95 10.90
CA PRO A 53 -0.70 -8.89 10.89
C PRO A 53 -1.96 -8.38 11.60
N SER A 54 -1.82 -7.42 12.48
CA SER A 54 -2.95 -6.91 13.24
C SER A 54 -3.82 -5.99 12.39
N LYS A 55 -5.13 -6.23 12.39
CA LYS A 55 -6.04 -5.37 11.64
C LYS A 55 -6.08 -3.95 12.21
N GLY A 56 -5.96 -3.83 13.53
CA GLY A 56 -5.92 -2.50 14.14
C GLY A 56 -4.72 -1.70 13.68
N GLU A 57 -3.57 -2.34 13.64
CA GLU A 57 -2.36 -1.68 13.18
C GLU A 57 -2.45 -1.35 11.69
N GLU A 58 -3.00 -2.27 10.90
CA GLU A 58 -3.17 -2.02 9.48
C GLU A 58 -4.06 -0.81 9.24
N LYS A 59 -5.17 -0.70 9.99
CA LYS A 59 -6.08 0.43 9.85
C LYS A 59 -5.41 1.74 10.28
N ARG A 60 -4.61 1.69 11.35
CA ARG A 60 -3.92 2.88 11.81
C ARG A 60 -2.93 3.37 10.74
N LEU A 61 -2.14 2.44 10.21
CA LEU A 61 -1.18 2.80 9.18
C LEU A 61 -1.89 3.30 7.93
N GLY A 62 -2.99 2.68 7.57
CA GLY A 62 -3.77 3.12 6.41
C GLY A 62 -4.29 4.53 6.57
N ARG A 63 -4.78 4.86 7.78
CA ARG A 63 -5.27 6.21 8.06
C ARG A 63 -4.14 7.23 7.94
N GLU A 64 -2.98 6.90 8.50
CA GLU A 64 -1.85 7.81 8.44
C GLU A 64 -1.35 7.98 7.01
N PHE A 65 -1.31 6.89 6.26
CA PHE A 65 -0.90 6.96 4.86
C PHE A 65 -1.87 7.81 4.04
N GLU A 66 -3.16 7.62 4.28
CA GLU A 66 -4.16 8.39 3.55
C GLU A 66 -4.06 9.87 3.91
N THR A 67 -3.77 10.18 5.16
CA THR A 67 -3.62 11.57 5.58
C THR A 67 -2.50 12.27 4.81
N VAL A 68 -1.38 11.58 4.60
CA VAL A 68 -0.22 12.22 3.96
C VAL A 68 -0.26 12.09 2.45
N SER A 69 -0.87 11.06 1.91
CA SER A 69 -0.85 10.81 0.46
C SER A 69 -2.16 11.11 -0.23
N GLY A 70 -3.26 11.04 0.49
CA GLY A 70 -4.58 11.14 -0.11
C GLY A 70 -5.07 9.84 -0.69
N TYR A 71 -4.33 8.75 -0.55
CA TYR A 71 -4.66 7.47 -1.15
C TYR A 71 -5.09 6.47 -0.07
N SER A 72 -6.04 5.60 -0.41
CA SER A 72 -6.57 4.61 0.51
C SER A 72 -5.96 3.24 0.22
N LEU A 73 -5.27 2.67 1.20
CA LEU A 73 -4.76 1.30 1.09
C LEU A 73 -5.92 0.33 0.89
N TYR A 74 -7.00 0.53 1.65
CA TYR A 74 -8.12 -0.37 1.61
C TYR A 74 -8.74 -0.43 0.21
N ARG A 75 -8.98 0.74 -0.39
CA ARG A 75 -9.59 0.78 -1.71
C ARG A 75 -8.72 0.14 -2.77
N ALA A 76 -7.41 0.36 -2.68
CA ALA A 76 -6.48 -0.24 -3.65
C ALA A 76 -6.54 -1.76 -3.56
N VAL A 77 -6.50 -2.30 -2.33
CA VAL A 77 -6.53 -3.75 -2.15
C VAL A 77 -7.88 -4.32 -2.58
N GLN A 78 -8.97 -3.63 -2.25
CA GLN A 78 -10.29 -4.12 -2.65
C GLN A 78 -10.43 -4.15 -4.16
N GLU A 79 -9.95 -3.13 -4.84
CA GLU A 79 -10.01 -3.11 -6.30
C GLU A 79 -9.17 -4.23 -6.91
N ALA A 80 -7.99 -4.48 -6.34
CA ALA A 80 -7.14 -5.56 -6.83
C ALA A 80 -7.81 -6.92 -6.64
N LYS A 81 -8.47 -7.11 -5.49
CA LYS A 81 -9.19 -8.36 -5.24
C LYS A 81 -10.35 -8.52 -6.20
N ARG A 82 -11.09 -7.44 -6.44
CA ARG A 82 -12.23 -7.49 -7.34
C ARG A 82 -11.78 -7.84 -8.76
N LYS A 83 -10.71 -7.22 -9.21
CA LYS A 83 -10.20 -7.45 -10.56
C LYS A 83 -9.57 -8.82 -10.73
N GLY A 84 -8.78 -9.23 -9.76
CA GLY A 84 -8.10 -10.51 -9.75
C GLY A 84 -6.89 -10.55 -10.66
N LYS A 85 -7.04 -10.16 -11.90
CA LYS A 85 -5.97 -10.14 -12.89
C LYS A 85 -6.08 -8.88 -13.73
N GLY A 86 -4.97 -8.51 -14.35
CA GLY A 86 -4.94 -7.36 -15.24
C GLY A 86 -4.61 -6.09 -14.48
N MET A 87 -4.70 -4.98 -15.18
CA MET A 87 -4.29 -3.70 -14.64
C MET A 87 -5.43 -3.02 -13.91
N ILE A 88 -5.09 -2.33 -12.83
CA ILE A 88 -6.04 -1.49 -12.10
C ILE A 88 -5.50 -0.08 -12.04
N SER A 89 -6.41 0.87 -11.97
CA SER A 89 -6.08 2.28 -11.84
C SER A 89 -7.21 2.96 -11.09
N LEU A 90 -6.88 3.60 -9.97
CA LEU A 90 -7.87 4.22 -9.12
C LEU A 90 -7.92 5.74 -9.28
N GLY A 91 -6.90 6.31 -9.91
CA GLY A 91 -6.82 7.75 -10.01
C GLY A 91 -7.66 8.34 -11.11
N LYS A 92 -8.14 7.49 -12.02
CA LYS A 92 -8.92 8.00 -13.16
C LYS A 92 -10.25 7.28 -13.32
#